data_120e911d91c06d9fac950eceacbd77b8
#
_entry.id   120e911d91c06d9fac950eceacbd77b8
#
_cell.length_a   1.000
_cell.length_b   1.000
_cell.length_c   1.000
_cell.angle_alpha   90.00
_cell.angle_beta   90.00
_cell.angle_gamma   90.00
#
_symmetry.space_group_name_H-M   'P 1'
#
loop_
_entity.id
_entity.type
_entity.pdbx_description
1 polymer ?
#
loop_
_entity_poly.entity_id
_entity_poly.type
_entity_poly.pdbx_seq_one_letter_code
_entity_poly.pdbx_strand_id
1 'polypeptide(L)'
;MKKTLFDKVWDSHVVRQIEGGPDVLFIDRHMIHEVTSPVAFLGLKNRGIKVLHPEKTFATADHNTPTLNQHLPVEDPLSAKQLKALEENAQEHGISYWGLGHEKNGIVHVVGPEYGITLPGVTMVCGDSHTSTHGAFGAIAFGIGTSEVEMVLASQCIMQPKPKKMQILVNGQLGAGVSPKDVALYIISQLTTSGATGYFVEYAGEVFEQMSMEGRMTVCNLSIEMGARGGMIAPDQKTYDYIQGREFTPQGEAWNKAMAYWETLYTDEGAEFDKEIVIDGSTIEPMITYGTNPGMGTGITHQIPSSDAQPGAAATYEKSLDYMGYQQGDAMIGKSIDFVFLGSCTNGRIEDFRAFASIVEGHKKAEHVTAWLVPGSHKVVEAIKEEGILDVLENAGFSLREPGCSACLAMNDDKIPAGKYAVSTSNRNFEGRQGPGSRTLLASPLVAAAAAITGKVTDPRTLLKS
;
A
#
# COMPACT_ATOMS: atom_id res chain seq x y z
N MET A 1 33.73 -3.29 3.99
CA MET A 1 32.91 -2.22 4.59
C MET A 1 31.59 -2.88 4.94
N LYS A 2 31.07 -2.65 6.14
CA LYS A 2 29.77 -3.19 6.56
C LYS A 2 28.65 -2.51 5.74
N LYS A 3 27.65 -3.28 5.30
CA LYS A 3 26.61 -2.82 4.39
C LYS A 3 25.24 -2.97 5.04
N THR A 4 24.35 -1.99 4.82
CA THR A 4 22.94 -2.15 5.10
C THR A 4 22.28 -3.09 4.08
N LEU A 5 21.09 -3.60 4.38
CA LEU A 5 20.30 -4.38 3.41
C LEU A 5 20.11 -3.57 2.11
N PHE A 6 19.77 -2.27 2.25
CA PHE A 6 19.64 -1.38 1.11
C PHE A 6 20.92 -1.34 0.25
N ASP A 7 22.12 -1.18 0.87
CA ASP A 7 23.38 -1.13 0.14
C ASP A 7 23.67 -2.45 -0.59
N LYS A 8 23.36 -3.60 0.03
CA LYS A 8 23.58 -4.92 -0.59
C LYS A 8 22.76 -5.08 -1.87
N VAL A 9 21.46 -4.70 -1.81
CA VAL A 9 20.58 -4.82 -2.97
C VAL A 9 20.91 -3.74 -4.01
N TRP A 10 21.09 -2.48 -3.61
CA TRP A 10 21.40 -1.38 -4.53
C TRP A 10 22.68 -1.66 -5.30
N ASP A 11 23.77 -1.92 -4.60
CA ASP A 11 25.10 -2.07 -5.22
C ASP A 11 25.16 -3.27 -6.19
N SER A 12 24.38 -4.32 -5.94
CA SER A 12 24.29 -5.48 -6.84
C SER A 12 23.56 -5.21 -8.14
N HIS A 13 22.78 -4.10 -8.21
CA HIS A 13 22.00 -3.70 -9.38
C HIS A 13 22.58 -2.48 -10.13
N VAL A 14 23.66 -1.92 -9.63
CA VAL A 14 24.34 -0.81 -10.32
C VAL A 14 25.06 -1.32 -11.56
N VAL A 15 24.55 -0.99 -12.72
CA VAL A 15 25.16 -1.30 -14.02
C VAL A 15 26.29 -0.31 -14.34
N ARG A 16 26.08 0.96 -13.97
CA ARG A 16 27.06 2.03 -14.19
C ARG A 16 26.85 3.15 -13.18
N GLN A 17 27.94 3.68 -12.68
CA GLN A 17 27.97 4.92 -11.92
C GLN A 17 28.33 6.08 -12.86
N ILE A 18 27.57 7.16 -12.85
CA ILE A 18 27.87 8.36 -13.60
C ILE A 18 28.61 9.29 -12.66
N GLU A 19 29.82 9.68 -13.03
CA GLU A 19 30.65 10.57 -12.22
C GLU A 19 29.92 11.90 -11.95
N GLY A 20 29.71 12.21 -10.66
CA GLY A 20 28.93 13.38 -10.21
C GLY A 20 27.43 13.33 -10.55
N GLY A 21 26.91 12.19 -10.95
CA GLY A 21 25.53 11.98 -11.35
C GLY A 21 24.85 10.78 -10.68
N PRO A 22 23.68 10.36 -11.21
CA PRO A 22 22.94 9.23 -10.69
C PRO A 22 23.60 7.89 -11.03
N ASP A 23 23.23 6.84 -10.32
CA ASP A 23 23.51 5.46 -10.69
C ASP A 23 22.54 4.99 -11.78
N VAL A 24 23.03 4.14 -12.70
CA VAL A 24 22.20 3.40 -13.65
C VAL A 24 21.91 2.04 -13.00
N LEU A 25 20.65 1.81 -12.65
CA LEU A 25 20.19 0.58 -12.01
C LEU A 25 19.53 -0.35 -13.02
N PHE A 26 19.87 -1.63 -12.97
CA PHE A 26 19.09 -2.68 -13.62
C PHE A 26 17.80 -2.93 -12.84
N ILE A 27 16.68 -3.17 -13.55
CA ILE A 27 15.37 -3.45 -12.96
C ILE A 27 14.98 -4.89 -13.25
N ASP A 28 14.79 -5.70 -12.22
CA ASP A 28 14.45 -7.12 -12.34
C ASP A 28 12.99 -7.34 -12.71
N ARG A 29 12.09 -6.50 -12.19
CA ARG A 29 10.64 -6.63 -12.37
C ARG A 29 10.00 -5.28 -12.64
N HIS A 30 9.14 -5.24 -13.64
CA HIS A 30 8.37 -4.05 -13.98
C HIS A 30 6.88 -4.38 -13.98
N MET A 31 6.14 -3.79 -13.04
CA MET A 31 4.68 -3.87 -13.04
C MET A 31 4.11 -2.65 -13.77
N ILE A 32 3.08 -2.85 -14.60
CA ILE A 32 2.41 -1.77 -15.33
C ILE A 32 0.90 -1.88 -15.22
N HIS A 33 0.23 -0.74 -15.30
CA HIS A 33 -1.22 -0.62 -15.26
C HIS A 33 -1.71 0.43 -16.28
N GLU A 34 -3.03 0.56 -16.43
CA GLU A 34 -3.65 1.34 -17.50
C GLU A 34 -3.46 2.85 -17.40
N VAL A 35 -3.09 3.40 -16.25
CA VAL A 35 -3.02 4.87 -16.06
C VAL A 35 -1.74 5.45 -16.67
N THR A 36 -0.58 4.85 -16.40
CA THR A 36 0.72 5.41 -16.78
C THR A 36 1.33 4.79 -18.04
N SER A 37 1.01 3.50 -18.32
CA SER A 37 1.64 2.76 -19.40
C SER A 37 1.25 3.19 -20.82
N PRO A 38 0.03 3.66 -21.15
CA PRO A 38 -0.32 4.00 -22.54
C PRO A 38 0.56 5.09 -23.16
N VAL A 39 0.93 6.10 -22.37
CA VAL A 39 1.80 7.18 -22.84
C VAL A 39 3.24 6.69 -23.05
N ALA A 40 3.72 5.80 -22.17
CA ALA A 40 5.04 5.19 -22.32
C ALA A 40 5.15 4.33 -23.60
N PHE A 41 4.14 3.51 -23.88
CA PHE A 41 4.08 2.74 -25.14
C PHE A 41 3.99 3.62 -26.39
N LEU A 42 3.26 4.73 -26.32
CA LEU A 42 3.22 5.69 -27.41
C LEU A 42 4.63 6.30 -27.66
N GLY A 43 5.39 6.58 -26.60
CA GLY A 43 6.78 7.03 -26.70
C GLY A 43 7.68 6.01 -27.40
N LEU A 44 7.60 4.73 -27.01
CA LEU A 44 8.32 3.62 -27.67
C LEU A 44 7.96 3.52 -29.15
N LYS A 45 6.68 3.55 -29.48
CA LYS A 45 6.16 3.45 -30.85
C LYS A 45 6.67 4.60 -31.73
N ASN A 46 6.62 5.83 -31.25
CA ASN A 46 7.11 7.02 -31.98
C ASN A 46 8.61 6.97 -32.26
N ARG A 47 9.37 6.26 -31.43
CA ARG A 47 10.82 6.06 -31.55
C ARG A 47 11.20 4.77 -32.28
N GLY A 48 10.24 3.93 -32.62
CA GLY A 48 10.48 2.61 -33.23
C GLY A 48 11.20 1.62 -32.32
N ILE A 49 11.05 1.79 -30.99
CA ILE A 49 11.70 0.94 -29.97
C ILE A 49 10.70 -0.13 -29.50
N LYS A 50 11.17 -1.37 -29.35
CA LYS A 50 10.40 -2.47 -28.78
C LYS A 50 10.70 -2.62 -27.28
N VAL A 51 9.80 -3.26 -26.54
CA VAL A 51 10.06 -3.68 -25.17
C VAL A 51 11.22 -4.68 -25.17
N LEU A 52 12.23 -4.44 -24.33
CA LEU A 52 13.46 -5.24 -24.32
C LEU A 52 13.25 -6.61 -23.68
N HIS A 53 12.55 -6.65 -22.52
CA HIS A 53 12.33 -7.85 -21.71
C HIS A 53 10.85 -7.98 -21.32
N PRO A 54 9.96 -8.35 -22.27
CA PRO A 54 8.53 -8.50 -21.96
C PRO A 54 8.26 -9.55 -20.87
N GLU A 55 9.10 -10.57 -20.75
CA GLU A 55 9.02 -11.61 -19.71
C GLU A 55 9.31 -11.11 -18.28
N LYS A 56 9.85 -9.90 -18.14
CA LYS A 56 10.09 -9.24 -16.84
C LYS A 56 9.04 -8.18 -16.52
N THR A 57 8.10 -7.96 -17.45
CA THR A 57 7.03 -6.98 -17.33
C THR A 57 5.68 -7.66 -17.14
N PHE A 58 4.91 -7.20 -16.19
CA PHE A 58 3.59 -7.76 -15.85
C PHE A 58 2.55 -6.65 -15.83
N ALA A 59 1.45 -6.85 -16.52
CA ALA A 59 0.38 -5.86 -16.69
C ALA A 59 -0.89 -6.33 -15.98
N THR A 60 -1.50 -5.45 -15.19
CA THR A 60 -2.83 -5.66 -14.62
C THR A 60 -3.66 -4.39 -14.70
N ALA A 61 -4.97 -4.52 -14.80
CA ALA A 61 -5.91 -3.41 -14.77
C ALA A 61 -6.46 -3.27 -13.36
N ASP A 62 -6.31 -2.10 -12.71
CA ASP A 62 -6.68 -1.93 -11.31
C ASP A 62 -7.22 -0.54 -10.90
N HIS A 63 -6.85 0.52 -11.58
CA HIS A 63 -7.20 1.89 -11.18
C HIS A 63 -8.55 2.35 -11.72
N ASN A 64 -8.80 2.12 -13.00
CA ASN A 64 -10.01 2.54 -13.72
C ASN A 64 -11.06 1.43 -13.82
N THR A 65 -10.91 0.40 -13.01
CA THR A 65 -11.82 -0.74 -13.01
C THR A 65 -13.05 -0.45 -12.16
N PRO A 66 -14.27 -0.75 -12.63
CA PRO A 66 -15.46 -0.71 -11.77
C PRO A 66 -15.33 -1.78 -10.67
N THR A 67 -16.00 -1.60 -9.55
CA THR A 67 -16.09 -2.61 -8.49
C THR A 67 -17.48 -3.23 -8.36
N LEU A 68 -18.32 -2.94 -9.34
CA LEU A 68 -19.63 -3.55 -9.53
C LEU A 68 -19.82 -3.86 -11.00
N ASN A 69 -20.36 -5.05 -11.29
CA ASN A 69 -20.69 -5.47 -12.65
C ASN A 69 -19.50 -5.44 -13.62
N GLN A 70 -18.32 -5.90 -13.17
CA GLN A 70 -17.10 -5.93 -14.01
C GLN A 70 -17.24 -6.74 -15.29
N HIS A 71 -18.24 -7.61 -15.37
CA HIS A 71 -18.59 -8.38 -16.57
C HIS A 71 -19.28 -7.55 -17.67
N LEU A 72 -19.72 -6.32 -17.35
CA LEU A 72 -20.31 -5.38 -18.31
C LEU A 72 -19.23 -4.46 -18.89
N PRO A 73 -19.47 -3.88 -20.08
CA PRO A 73 -18.58 -2.87 -20.64
C PRO A 73 -18.40 -1.69 -19.69
N VAL A 74 -17.17 -1.17 -19.58
CA VAL A 74 -16.87 0.01 -18.79
C VAL A 74 -17.53 1.23 -19.40
N GLU A 75 -18.41 1.90 -18.66
CA GLU A 75 -19.25 3.00 -19.16
C GLU A 75 -18.45 4.29 -19.39
N ASP A 76 -17.47 4.59 -18.52
CA ASP A 76 -16.63 5.79 -18.68
C ASP A 76 -15.72 5.63 -19.92
N PRO A 77 -15.84 6.52 -20.94
CA PRO A 77 -15.10 6.34 -22.19
C PRO A 77 -13.58 6.51 -22.02
N LEU A 78 -13.14 7.28 -21.02
CA LEU A 78 -11.71 7.48 -20.76
C LEU A 78 -11.10 6.24 -20.14
N SER A 79 -11.76 5.69 -19.13
CA SER A 79 -11.38 4.45 -18.48
C SER A 79 -11.35 3.29 -19.47
N ALA A 80 -12.43 3.12 -20.25
CA ALA A 80 -12.51 2.10 -21.30
C ALA A 80 -11.36 2.21 -22.31
N LYS A 81 -11.01 3.43 -22.74
CA LYS A 81 -9.88 3.69 -23.66
C LYS A 81 -8.54 3.31 -23.05
N GLN A 82 -8.30 3.63 -21.76
CA GLN A 82 -7.04 3.31 -21.08
C GLN A 82 -6.88 1.81 -20.85
N LEU A 83 -7.94 1.13 -20.42
CA LEU A 83 -7.96 -0.33 -20.27
C LEU A 83 -7.67 -1.04 -21.59
N LYS A 84 -8.35 -0.63 -22.67
CA LYS A 84 -8.12 -1.16 -24.01
C LYS A 84 -6.70 -0.92 -24.50
N ALA A 85 -6.14 0.27 -24.26
CA ALA A 85 -4.77 0.60 -24.64
C ALA A 85 -3.75 -0.27 -23.90
N LEU A 86 -3.96 -0.57 -22.60
CA LEU A 86 -3.12 -1.50 -21.86
C LEU A 86 -3.15 -2.91 -22.46
N GLU A 87 -4.34 -3.42 -22.77
CA GLU A 87 -4.53 -4.74 -23.38
C GLU A 87 -3.83 -4.84 -24.74
N GLU A 88 -4.11 -3.90 -25.64
CA GLU A 88 -3.52 -3.85 -26.99
C GLU A 88 -1.98 -3.77 -26.93
N ASN A 89 -1.42 -2.92 -26.07
CA ASN A 89 0.02 -2.78 -25.91
C ASN A 89 0.66 -4.05 -25.31
N ALA A 90 0.04 -4.65 -24.30
CA ALA A 90 0.53 -5.90 -23.72
C ALA A 90 0.56 -7.02 -24.75
N GLN A 91 -0.50 -7.14 -25.54
CA GLN A 91 -0.58 -8.13 -26.63
C GLN A 91 0.45 -7.86 -27.73
N GLU A 92 0.62 -6.60 -28.18
CA GLU A 92 1.58 -6.22 -29.23
C GLU A 92 3.02 -6.56 -28.83
N HIS A 93 3.35 -6.39 -27.55
CA HIS A 93 4.70 -6.61 -27.03
C HIS A 93 4.93 -7.97 -26.36
N GLY A 94 3.92 -8.85 -26.27
CA GLY A 94 4.05 -10.16 -25.62
C GLY A 94 4.22 -10.11 -24.10
N ILE A 95 3.64 -9.10 -23.45
CA ILE A 95 3.65 -8.92 -22.01
C ILE A 95 2.51 -9.72 -21.37
N SER A 96 2.77 -10.37 -20.24
CA SER A 96 1.73 -11.03 -19.44
C SER A 96 0.68 -10.00 -18.97
N TYR A 97 -0.59 -10.19 -19.35
CA TYR A 97 -1.66 -9.27 -19.06
C TYR A 97 -2.80 -9.94 -18.29
N TRP A 98 -3.20 -9.33 -17.17
CA TRP A 98 -4.29 -9.76 -16.30
C TRP A 98 -5.35 -8.65 -16.23
N GLY A 99 -6.14 -8.52 -17.27
CA GLY A 99 -7.22 -7.53 -17.38
C GLY A 99 -8.50 -7.97 -16.69
N LEU A 100 -9.56 -7.14 -16.80
CA LEU A 100 -10.87 -7.45 -16.27
C LEU A 100 -11.36 -8.80 -16.77
N GLY A 101 -11.91 -9.63 -15.87
CA GLY A 101 -12.36 -10.99 -16.16
C GLY A 101 -11.28 -12.06 -16.16
N HIS A 102 -10.01 -11.70 -16.02
CA HIS A 102 -8.93 -12.67 -15.87
C HIS A 102 -8.84 -13.12 -14.40
N GLU A 103 -8.68 -14.43 -14.15
CA GLU A 103 -8.62 -15.01 -12.80
C GLU A 103 -7.51 -14.40 -11.89
N LYS A 104 -6.44 -13.90 -12.49
CA LYS A 104 -5.33 -13.26 -11.78
C LYS A 104 -5.46 -11.74 -11.69
N ASN A 105 -6.58 -11.17 -12.12
CA ASN A 105 -6.78 -9.74 -12.05
C ASN A 105 -6.88 -9.26 -10.59
N GLY A 106 -6.36 -8.06 -10.34
CA GLY A 106 -6.39 -7.38 -9.06
C GLY A 106 -5.43 -6.22 -9.01
N ILE A 107 -5.36 -5.58 -7.86
CA ILE A 107 -4.48 -4.45 -7.61
C ILE A 107 -3.02 -4.86 -7.80
N VAL A 108 -2.27 -4.10 -8.59
CA VAL A 108 -0.88 -4.39 -8.97
C VAL A 108 0.01 -4.76 -7.78
N HIS A 109 -0.12 -4.07 -6.64
CA HIS A 109 0.67 -4.31 -5.43
C HIS A 109 0.09 -5.42 -4.52
N VAL A 110 -1.00 -6.04 -4.92
CA VAL A 110 -1.56 -7.25 -4.30
C VAL A 110 -1.18 -8.47 -5.12
N VAL A 111 -1.43 -8.46 -6.42
CA VAL A 111 -1.15 -9.62 -7.29
C VAL A 111 0.34 -9.90 -7.45
N GLY A 112 1.20 -8.87 -7.45
CA GLY A 112 2.66 -9.06 -7.50
C GLY A 112 3.18 -10.01 -6.42
N PRO A 113 2.93 -9.76 -5.13
CA PRO A 113 3.21 -10.68 -4.03
C PRO A 113 2.48 -12.03 -4.13
N GLU A 114 1.18 -12.02 -4.42
CA GLU A 114 0.35 -13.23 -4.45
C GLU A 114 0.81 -14.27 -5.46
N TYR A 115 1.39 -13.85 -6.58
CA TYR A 115 1.92 -14.76 -7.59
C TYR A 115 3.43 -14.98 -7.52
N GLY A 116 4.12 -14.37 -6.54
CA GLY A 116 5.56 -14.54 -6.36
C GLY A 116 6.40 -13.79 -7.39
N ILE A 117 5.87 -12.72 -7.98
CA ILE A 117 6.63 -11.80 -8.84
C ILE A 117 7.61 -11.00 -7.99
N THR A 118 7.19 -10.68 -6.76
CA THR A 118 8.01 -10.01 -5.75
C THR A 118 8.89 -11.03 -5.03
N LEU A 119 10.20 -10.84 -5.10
CA LEU A 119 11.18 -11.73 -4.49
C LEU A 119 12.19 -10.91 -3.65
N PRO A 120 12.83 -11.53 -2.64
CA PRO A 120 13.90 -10.87 -1.91
C PRO A 120 15.08 -10.46 -2.81
N GLY A 121 15.64 -9.28 -2.54
CA GLY A 121 16.84 -8.80 -3.20
C GLY A 121 16.68 -8.36 -4.65
N VAL A 122 15.46 -8.24 -5.17
CA VAL A 122 15.21 -7.72 -6.52
C VAL A 122 14.99 -6.21 -6.51
N THR A 123 15.17 -5.59 -7.68
CA THR A 123 14.70 -4.24 -7.97
C THR A 123 13.36 -4.31 -8.67
N MET A 124 12.38 -3.51 -8.24
CA MET A 124 11.03 -3.51 -8.77
C MET A 124 10.49 -2.10 -8.95
N VAL A 125 9.88 -1.84 -10.10
CA VAL A 125 9.26 -0.53 -10.39
C VAL A 125 7.86 -0.68 -10.95
N CYS A 126 7.06 0.37 -10.76
CA CYS A 126 5.73 0.54 -11.34
C CYS A 126 5.42 2.04 -11.46
N GLY A 127 4.50 2.39 -12.33
CA GLY A 127 4.00 3.77 -12.48
C GLY A 127 3.10 4.25 -11.32
N ASP A 128 3.19 3.65 -10.15
CA ASP A 128 2.46 3.98 -8.92
C ASP A 128 3.42 4.12 -7.74
N SER A 129 3.22 5.14 -6.92
CA SER A 129 4.08 5.43 -5.77
C SER A 129 4.06 4.30 -4.71
N HIS A 130 2.94 3.57 -4.56
CA HIS A 130 2.81 2.48 -3.58
C HIS A 130 3.55 1.19 -4.00
N THR A 131 4.35 1.22 -5.06
CA THR A 131 5.34 0.17 -5.39
C THR A 131 6.26 -0.14 -4.20
N SER A 132 6.44 0.80 -3.29
CA SER A 132 7.13 0.61 -2.00
C SER A 132 6.61 -0.62 -1.21
N THR A 133 5.37 -1.05 -1.42
CA THR A 133 4.77 -2.27 -0.82
C THR A 133 5.69 -3.48 -0.95
N HIS A 134 6.34 -3.64 -2.11
CA HIS A 134 7.17 -4.81 -2.42
C HIS A 134 8.46 -4.86 -1.61
N GLY A 135 8.86 -3.75 -0.97
CA GLY A 135 9.98 -3.72 -0.03
C GLY A 135 9.78 -4.58 1.22
N ALA A 136 8.56 -4.98 1.53
CA ALA A 136 8.23 -5.94 2.59
C ALA A 136 8.95 -7.30 2.43
N PHE A 137 9.43 -7.59 1.24
CA PHE A 137 10.16 -8.81 0.88
C PHE A 137 11.69 -8.61 0.84
N GLY A 138 12.21 -7.45 1.25
CA GLY A 138 13.62 -7.12 1.10
C GLY A 138 14.01 -6.73 -0.33
N ALA A 139 13.05 -6.29 -1.14
CA ALA A 139 13.27 -5.74 -2.47
C ALA A 139 13.51 -4.22 -2.41
N ILE A 140 14.28 -3.68 -3.35
CA ILE A 140 14.28 -2.25 -3.62
C ILE A 140 13.15 -1.95 -4.60
N ALA A 141 12.05 -1.39 -4.07
CA ALA A 141 10.84 -1.15 -4.83
C ALA A 141 10.38 0.30 -4.70
N PHE A 142 10.10 0.94 -5.82
CA PHE A 142 9.69 2.34 -5.83
C PHE A 142 8.89 2.74 -7.08
N GLY A 143 8.04 3.75 -6.88
CA GLY A 143 7.25 4.33 -7.96
C GLY A 143 8.08 5.17 -8.94
N ILE A 144 7.72 5.13 -10.22
CA ILE A 144 8.39 5.87 -11.29
C ILE A 144 7.38 6.64 -12.14
N GLY A 145 7.86 7.73 -12.76
CA GLY A 145 7.06 8.54 -13.70
C GLY A 145 6.89 7.87 -15.07
N THR A 146 5.94 8.36 -15.86
CA THR A 146 5.61 7.81 -17.19
C THR A 146 6.82 7.75 -18.14
N SER A 147 7.69 8.77 -18.13
CA SER A 147 8.92 8.76 -18.95
C SER A 147 9.93 7.71 -18.49
N GLU A 148 9.94 7.42 -17.20
CA GLU A 148 10.79 6.37 -16.63
C GLU A 148 10.21 4.98 -16.93
N VAL A 149 8.87 4.83 -16.97
CA VAL A 149 8.21 3.61 -17.48
C VAL A 149 8.66 3.30 -18.90
N GLU A 150 8.65 4.30 -19.79
CA GLU A 150 9.17 4.16 -21.15
C GLU A 150 10.64 3.72 -21.16
N MET A 151 11.48 4.35 -20.32
CA MET A 151 12.91 4.02 -20.22
C MET A 151 13.13 2.57 -19.78
N VAL A 152 12.41 2.10 -18.76
CA VAL A 152 12.53 0.72 -18.26
C VAL A 152 12.03 -0.29 -19.28
N LEU A 153 10.92 -0.02 -19.96
CA LEU A 153 10.42 -0.87 -21.06
C LEU A 153 11.46 -0.99 -22.20
N ALA A 154 12.15 0.11 -22.51
CA ALA A 154 13.14 0.16 -23.60
C ALA A 154 14.50 -0.45 -23.25
N SER A 155 14.94 -0.39 -22.00
CA SER A 155 16.33 -0.67 -21.62
C SER A 155 16.51 -1.59 -20.41
N GLN A 156 15.46 -1.88 -19.68
CA GLN A 156 15.46 -2.57 -18.38
C GLN A 156 16.32 -1.85 -17.33
N CYS A 157 16.64 -0.59 -17.55
CA CYS A 157 17.45 0.21 -16.65
C CYS A 157 16.78 1.56 -16.36
N ILE A 158 17.17 2.16 -15.23
CA ILE A 158 16.72 3.49 -14.82
C ILE A 158 17.89 4.27 -14.21
N MET A 159 17.92 5.58 -14.40
CA MET A 159 18.87 6.46 -13.73
C MET A 159 18.25 7.00 -12.43
N GLN A 160 18.88 6.72 -11.29
CA GLN A 160 18.39 7.18 -9.98
C GLN A 160 19.54 7.67 -9.10
N PRO A 161 19.39 8.83 -8.45
CA PRO A 161 20.31 9.21 -7.38
C PRO A 161 20.15 8.23 -6.21
N LYS A 162 21.28 7.77 -5.66
CA LYS A 162 21.25 6.89 -4.48
C LYS A 162 20.67 7.66 -3.29
N PRO A 163 19.52 7.24 -2.70
CA PRO A 163 18.94 7.91 -1.55
C PRO A 163 19.79 7.71 -0.30
N LYS A 164 19.62 8.58 0.69
CA LYS A 164 20.11 8.37 2.05
C LYS A 164 19.39 7.20 2.70
N LYS A 165 19.97 6.63 3.73
CA LYS A 165 19.45 5.49 4.46
C LYS A 165 18.89 5.92 5.80
N MET A 166 17.64 5.56 6.09
CA MET A 166 17.02 5.75 7.39
C MET A 166 16.65 4.40 7.97
N GLN A 167 16.93 4.20 9.26
CA GLN A 167 16.42 3.04 9.99
C GLN A 167 15.33 3.48 10.95
N ILE A 168 14.23 2.72 11.01
CA ILE A 168 13.17 2.86 12.00
C ILE A 168 13.07 1.55 12.77
N LEU A 169 13.46 1.60 14.04
CA LEU A 169 13.40 0.47 14.97
C LEU A 169 12.14 0.59 15.81
N VAL A 170 11.27 -0.43 15.78
CA VAL A 170 10.11 -0.50 16.67
C VAL A 170 10.24 -1.75 17.52
N ASN A 171 10.52 -1.56 18.81
CA ASN A 171 10.73 -2.62 19.78
C ASN A 171 9.54 -2.75 20.74
N GLY A 172 9.49 -3.84 21.50
CA GLY A 172 8.40 -4.15 22.43
C GLY A 172 7.24 -4.89 21.77
N GLN A 173 6.11 -4.93 22.45
CA GLN A 173 4.92 -5.64 21.99
C GLN A 173 3.77 -4.67 21.74
N LEU A 174 3.07 -4.86 20.63
CA LEU A 174 1.86 -4.10 20.34
C LEU A 174 0.73 -4.48 21.29
N GLY A 175 -0.02 -3.47 21.74
CA GLY A 175 -1.21 -3.67 22.55
C GLY A 175 -2.36 -4.34 21.78
N ALA A 176 -3.34 -4.87 22.51
CA ALA A 176 -4.55 -5.43 21.90
C ALA A 176 -5.24 -4.38 21.01
N GLY A 177 -5.75 -4.79 19.86
CA GLY A 177 -6.46 -3.92 18.92
C GLY A 177 -5.55 -3.00 18.09
N VAL A 178 -4.23 -3.08 18.24
CA VAL A 178 -3.26 -2.36 17.41
C VAL A 178 -2.87 -3.21 16.22
N SER A 179 -2.99 -2.67 15.03
CA SER A 179 -2.68 -3.31 13.75
C SER A 179 -1.43 -2.72 13.09
N PRO A 180 -0.88 -3.34 12.04
CA PRO A 180 0.20 -2.79 11.25
C PRO A 180 -0.10 -1.39 10.66
N LYS A 181 -1.36 -1.11 10.35
CA LYS A 181 -1.81 0.21 9.89
C LYS A 181 -1.64 1.27 10.97
N ASP A 182 -1.93 0.91 12.22
CA ASP A 182 -1.78 1.83 13.35
C ASP A 182 -0.29 2.15 13.59
N VAL A 183 0.58 1.14 13.48
CA VAL A 183 2.05 1.34 13.53
C VAL A 183 2.51 2.32 12.46
N ALA A 184 2.08 2.13 11.22
CA ALA A 184 2.44 3.03 10.12
C ALA A 184 1.91 4.46 10.34
N LEU A 185 0.65 4.62 10.71
CA LEU A 185 0.06 5.95 10.99
C LEU A 185 0.73 6.62 12.18
N TYR A 186 1.11 5.87 13.21
CA TYR A 186 1.88 6.40 14.34
C TYR A 186 3.23 6.93 13.87
N ILE A 187 4.01 6.14 13.12
CA ILE A 187 5.30 6.56 12.57
C ILE A 187 5.15 7.85 11.74
N ILE A 188 4.16 7.90 10.86
CA ILE A 188 3.92 9.07 10.00
C ILE A 188 3.51 10.29 10.84
N SER A 189 2.71 10.12 11.89
CA SER A 189 2.33 11.22 12.78
C SER A 189 3.52 11.82 13.52
N GLN A 190 4.54 11.00 13.86
CA GLN A 190 5.78 11.47 14.50
C GLN A 190 6.76 12.15 13.53
N LEU A 191 6.82 11.67 12.28
CA LEU A 191 7.78 12.14 11.29
C LEU A 191 7.22 13.20 10.33
N THR A 192 5.91 13.37 10.30
CA THR A 192 5.15 14.15 9.33
C THR A 192 5.24 13.60 7.90
N THR A 193 4.53 14.21 6.96
CA THR A 193 4.49 13.77 5.55
C THR A 193 5.80 14.03 4.77
N SER A 194 6.80 14.66 5.38
CA SER A 194 8.09 14.98 4.76
C SER A 194 9.31 14.50 5.54
N GLY A 195 9.11 13.82 6.68
CA GLY A 195 10.19 13.46 7.61
C GLY A 195 11.20 12.46 7.09
N ALA A 196 10.85 11.71 6.02
CA ALA A 196 11.72 10.77 5.34
C ALA A 196 12.05 11.18 3.89
N THR A 197 11.87 12.46 3.54
CA THR A 197 12.19 12.96 2.19
C THR A 197 13.68 12.78 1.88
N GLY A 198 13.97 12.12 0.75
CA GLY A 198 15.33 11.81 0.31
C GLY A 198 15.93 10.55 0.93
N TYR A 199 15.17 9.82 1.74
CA TYR A 199 15.60 8.56 2.35
C TYR A 199 14.92 7.35 1.71
N PHE A 200 15.62 6.23 1.75
CA PHE A 200 15.07 4.88 1.70
C PHE A 200 15.04 4.34 3.13
N VAL A 201 13.89 3.80 3.55
CA VAL A 201 13.67 3.43 4.97
C VAL A 201 13.82 1.92 5.14
N GLU A 202 14.63 1.50 6.10
CA GLU A 202 14.70 0.12 6.58
C GLU A 202 13.98 0.01 7.93
N TYR A 203 12.96 -0.83 7.99
CA TYR A 203 12.24 -1.13 9.22
C TYR A 203 12.81 -2.37 9.88
N ALA A 204 13.05 -2.29 11.19
CA ALA A 204 13.62 -3.38 11.99
C ALA A 204 13.09 -3.34 13.43
N GLY A 205 13.41 -4.34 14.21
CA GLY A 205 13.00 -4.51 15.60
C GLY A 205 11.87 -5.53 15.79
N GLU A 206 11.61 -5.85 17.05
CA GLU A 206 10.73 -6.96 17.46
C GLU A 206 9.34 -6.89 16.84
N VAL A 207 8.77 -5.68 16.69
CA VAL A 207 7.43 -5.49 16.11
C VAL A 207 7.40 -5.98 14.66
N PHE A 208 8.41 -5.64 13.84
CA PHE A 208 8.45 -6.06 12.43
C PHE A 208 8.83 -7.53 12.27
N GLU A 209 9.66 -8.06 13.15
CA GLU A 209 9.99 -9.50 13.18
C GLU A 209 8.74 -10.34 13.47
N GLN A 210 7.88 -9.88 14.37
CA GLN A 210 6.62 -10.59 14.71
C GLN A 210 5.51 -10.37 13.68
N MET A 211 5.57 -9.28 12.90
CA MET A 211 4.53 -8.89 11.95
C MET A 211 4.39 -9.91 10.81
N SER A 212 3.14 -10.13 10.37
CA SER A 212 2.83 -10.94 9.19
C SER A 212 3.34 -10.27 7.91
N MET A 213 3.38 -11.00 6.80
CA MET A 213 3.78 -10.44 5.51
C MET A 213 2.80 -9.37 5.04
N GLU A 214 1.50 -9.55 5.24
CA GLU A 214 0.47 -8.55 4.93
C GLU A 214 0.67 -7.27 5.74
N GLY A 215 1.00 -7.41 7.02
CA GLY A 215 1.32 -6.29 7.88
C GLY A 215 2.58 -5.54 7.42
N ARG A 216 3.65 -6.26 7.07
CA ARG A 216 4.88 -5.68 6.50
C ARG A 216 4.60 -4.95 5.20
N MET A 217 3.74 -5.49 4.33
CA MET A 217 3.30 -4.84 3.10
C MET A 217 2.55 -3.55 3.39
N THR A 218 1.68 -3.52 4.41
CA THR A 218 0.97 -2.30 4.84
C THR A 218 1.94 -1.21 5.29
N VAL A 219 2.96 -1.53 6.08
CA VAL A 219 3.95 -0.56 6.55
C VAL A 219 4.82 -0.04 5.41
N CYS A 220 5.35 -0.93 4.56
CA CYS A 220 6.14 -0.53 3.41
C CYS A 220 5.32 0.28 2.38
N ASN A 221 4.04 -0.06 2.20
CA ASN A 221 3.11 0.71 1.36
C ASN A 221 3.02 2.18 1.82
N LEU A 222 2.86 2.40 3.11
CA LEU A 222 2.68 3.74 3.69
C LEU A 222 3.98 4.53 3.85
N SER A 223 5.14 3.96 3.57
CA SER A 223 6.44 4.66 3.67
C SER A 223 6.49 5.93 2.83
N ILE A 224 5.86 5.93 1.67
CA ILE A 224 5.81 7.09 0.78
C ILE A 224 4.99 8.25 1.34
N GLU A 225 4.08 7.98 2.27
CA GLU A 225 3.25 9.01 2.90
C GLU A 225 4.01 9.87 3.93
N MET A 226 5.22 9.46 4.31
CA MET A 226 6.18 10.32 5.04
C MET A 226 7.31 10.87 4.14
N GLY A 227 7.14 10.79 2.82
CA GLY A 227 8.07 11.32 1.82
C GLY A 227 9.25 10.40 1.49
N ALA A 228 9.30 9.18 2.01
CA ALA A 228 10.35 8.22 1.68
C ALA A 228 10.35 7.81 0.21
N ARG A 229 11.51 7.49 -0.35
CA ARG A 229 11.62 6.92 -1.69
C ARG A 229 11.06 5.50 -1.75
N GLY A 230 11.13 4.77 -0.66
CA GLY A 230 10.61 3.44 -0.45
C GLY A 230 10.89 2.97 0.98
N GLY A 231 10.28 1.85 1.36
CA GLY A 231 10.51 1.18 2.63
C GLY A 231 10.85 -0.28 2.39
N MET A 232 11.68 -0.87 3.24
CA MET A 232 12.03 -2.29 3.14
C MET A 232 12.17 -2.94 4.52
N ILE A 233 11.96 -4.24 4.54
CA ILE A 233 12.14 -5.11 5.70
C ILE A 233 13.02 -6.28 5.26
N ALA A 234 14.00 -6.65 6.06
CA ALA A 234 14.85 -7.81 5.77
C ALA A 234 14.00 -9.09 5.62
N PRO A 235 14.24 -9.90 4.58
CA PRO A 235 13.52 -11.15 4.42
C PRO A 235 13.92 -12.14 5.51
N ASP A 236 12.96 -12.90 5.98
CA ASP A 236 13.12 -13.93 7.00
C ASP A 236 12.28 -15.18 6.64
N GLN A 237 12.20 -16.14 7.55
CA GLN A 237 11.43 -17.37 7.33
C GLN A 237 9.97 -17.10 6.93
N LYS A 238 9.31 -16.08 7.52
CA LYS A 238 7.93 -15.70 7.13
C LYS A 238 7.86 -15.27 5.67
N THR A 239 8.88 -14.53 5.20
CA THR A 239 8.97 -14.12 3.80
C THR A 239 9.12 -15.35 2.90
N TYR A 240 9.99 -16.29 3.27
CA TYR A 240 10.24 -17.49 2.47
C TYR A 240 9.01 -18.39 2.42
N ASP A 241 8.35 -18.62 3.55
CA ASP A 241 7.11 -19.39 3.64
C ASP A 241 5.98 -18.76 2.80
N TYR A 242 5.89 -17.43 2.80
CA TYR A 242 4.89 -16.71 2.03
C TYR A 242 5.06 -16.88 0.51
N ILE A 243 6.30 -16.86 0.01
CA ILE A 243 6.56 -16.93 -1.44
C ILE A 243 6.74 -18.37 -1.96
N GLN A 244 7.02 -19.34 -1.09
CA GLN A 244 7.30 -20.71 -1.51
C GLN A 244 6.15 -21.32 -2.31
N GLY A 245 6.48 -21.94 -3.45
CA GLY A 245 5.52 -22.63 -4.31
C GLY A 245 4.61 -21.73 -5.13
N ARG A 246 4.79 -20.41 -5.08
CA ARG A 246 4.05 -19.50 -5.97
C ARG A 246 4.57 -19.58 -7.39
N GLU A 247 3.73 -19.19 -8.35
CA GLU A 247 3.94 -19.42 -9.79
C GLU A 247 5.27 -18.87 -10.32
N PHE A 248 5.64 -17.64 -9.90
CA PHE A 248 6.85 -16.96 -10.39
C PHE A 248 8.04 -17.06 -9.45
N THR A 249 7.95 -17.90 -8.42
CA THR A 249 9.09 -18.19 -7.54
C THR A 249 10.00 -19.25 -8.13
N PRO A 250 11.31 -19.19 -7.86
CA PRO A 250 12.22 -20.27 -8.21
C PRO A 250 11.76 -21.62 -7.62
N GLN A 251 12.04 -22.71 -8.29
CA GLN A 251 11.69 -24.06 -7.82
C GLN A 251 12.90 -24.99 -7.87
N GLY A 252 12.87 -26.06 -7.07
CA GLY A 252 13.93 -27.08 -7.04
C GLY A 252 15.32 -26.50 -6.70
N GLU A 253 16.32 -26.80 -7.49
CA GLU A 253 17.69 -26.29 -7.28
C GLU A 253 17.78 -24.75 -7.38
N ALA A 254 16.95 -24.13 -8.22
CA ALA A 254 16.92 -22.67 -8.32
C ALA A 254 16.40 -22.04 -7.02
N TRP A 255 15.44 -22.67 -6.34
CA TRP A 255 14.99 -22.25 -5.01
C TRP A 255 16.12 -22.32 -3.98
N ASN A 256 16.86 -23.45 -3.93
CA ASN A 256 17.97 -23.61 -2.98
C ASN A 256 19.06 -22.54 -3.19
N LYS A 257 19.38 -22.23 -4.45
CA LYS A 257 20.33 -21.15 -4.77
C LYS A 257 19.80 -19.76 -4.37
N ALA A 258 18.54 -19.52 -4.60
CA ALA A 258 17.90 -18.28 -4.21
C ALA A 258 17.87 -18.13 -2.68
N MET A 259 17.52 -19.18 -1.94
CA MET A 259 17.55 -19.19 -0.47
C MET A 259 18.95 -18.87 0.07
N ALA A 260 19.99 -19.49 -0.45
CA ALA A 260 21.37 -19.21 -0.03
C ALA A 260 21.78 -17.73 -0.25
N TYR A 261 21.23 -17.08 -1.28
CA TYR A 261 21.40 -15.64 -1.48
C TYR A 261 20.51 -14.81 -0.54
N TRP A 262 19.24 -15.14 -0.41
CA TRP A 262 18.27 -14.39 0.40
C TRP A 262 18.65 -14.37 1.89
N GLU A 263 19.23 -15.47 2.42
CA GLU A 263 19.75 -15.56 3.78
C GLU A 263 20.92 -14.60 4.06
N THR A 264 21.51 -13.99 3.02
CA THR A 264 22.53 -12.94 3.17
C THR A 264 21.96 -11.53 3.22
N LEU A 265 20.65 -11.37 2.94
CA LEU A 265 19.96 -10.09 2.81
C LEU A 265 19.46 -9.57 4.15
N TYR A 266 20.39 -9.15 4.99
CA TYR A 266 20.16 -8.41 6.24
C TYR A 266 21.24 -7.34 6.41
N THR A 267 20.97 -6.36 7.24
CA THR A 267 21.95 -5.32 7.56
C THR A 267 23.06 -5.87 8.43
N ASP A 268 24.31 -5.66 8.04
CA ASP A 268 25.48 -6.12 8.79
C ASP A 268 25.56 -5.42 10.14
N GLU A 269 25.94 -6.14 11.19
CA GLU A 269 26.13 -5.56 12.51
C GLU A 269 27.14 -4.38 12.47
N GLY A 270 26.67 -3.19 12.89
CA GLY A 270 27.44 -1.94 12.86
C GLY A 270 27.55 -1.32 11.45
N ALA A 271 26.65 -1.63 10.53
CA ALA A 271 26.45 -0.82 9.34
C ALA A 271 25.83 0.55 9.74
N GLU A 272 26.20 1.61 9.01
CA GLU A 272 25.80 2.97 9.35
C GLU A 272 24.58 3.40 8.54
N PHE A 273 23.64 4.07 9.23
CA PHE A 273 22.51 4.79 8.64
C PHE A 273 22.73 6.30 8.76
N ASP A 274 22.19 7.05 7.81
CA ASP A 274 22.23 8.52 7.85
C ASP A 274 21.27 9.08 8.94
N LYS A 275 20.24 8.31 9.29
CA LYS A 275 19.28 8.64 10.36
C LYS A 275 18.72 7.37 10.98
N GLU A 276 18.65 7.36 12.31
CA GLU A 276 18.03 6.27 13.08
C GLU A 276 16.92 6.82 13.97
N ILE A 277 15.82 6.06 14.06
CA ILE A 277 14.66 6.40 14.89
C ILE A 277 14.28 5.15 15.67
N VAL A 278 14.10 5.30 16.98
CA VAL A 278 13.69 4.20 17.86
C VAL A 278 12.33 4.53 18.46
N ILE A 279 11.40 3.60 18.37
CA ILE A 279 10.03 3.72 18.86
C ILE A 279 9.74 2.55 19.80
N ASP A 280 9.07 2.85 20.91
CA ASP A 280 8.50 1.83 21.79
C ASP A 280 7.10 1.44 21.25
N GLY A 281 6.99 0.23 20.71
CA GLY A 281 5.75 -0.31 20.16
C GLY A 281 4.62 -0.43 21.19
N SER A 282 4.97 -0.59 22.48
CA SER A 282 3.98 -0.69 23.55
C SER A 282 3.18 0.58 23.79
N THR A 283 3.69 1.73 23.31
CA THR A 283 3.00 3.02 23.41
C THR A 283 2.03 3.29 22.28
N ILE A 284 2.05 2.45 21.25
CA ILE A 284 1.16 2.60 20.08
C ILE A 284 -0.23 2.10 20.45
N GLU A 285 -1.23 2.90 20.17
CA GLU A 285 -2.64 2.52 20.28
C GLU A 285 -3.33 2.55 18.89
N PRO A 286 -4.58 2.09 18.77
CA PRO A 286 -5.32 2.25 17.52
C PRO A 286 -5.34 3.73 17.08
N MET A 287 -5.01 3.97 15.83
CA MET A 287 -4.81 5.31 15.27
C MET A 287 -5.97 5.75 14.37
N ILE A 288 -6.20 7.05 14.33
CA ILE A 288 -7.12 7.67 13.37
C ILE A 288 -6.58 9.03 12.94
N THR A 289 -6.78 9.40 11.66
CA THR A 289 -6.46 10.76 11.21
C THR A 289 -7.61 11.73 11.50
N TYR A 290 -7.27 12.98 11.78
CA TYR A 290 -8.23 14.06 12.05
C TYR A 290 -8.18 15.20 11.02
N GLY A 291 -7.17 15.19 10.15
CA GLY A 291 -6.95 16.23 9.14
C GLY A 291 -6.92 15.68 7.72
N THR A 292 -6.28 16.41 6.80
CA THR A 292 -6.27 16.15 5.36
C THR A 292 -4.97 15.53 4.85
N ASN A 293 -4.17 14.96 5.72
CA ASN A 293 -2.99 14.15 5.35
C ASN A 293 -2.70 13.10 6.43
N PRO A 294 -1.94 12.03 6.11
CA PRO A 294 -1.65 10.94 7.05
C PRO A 294 -0.83 11.36 8.27
N GLY A 295 -0.05 12.46 8.19
CA GLY A 295 0.70 13.01 9.31
C GLY A 295 -0.18 13.64 10.38
N MET A 296 -1.43 13.97 10.06
CA MET A 296 -2.42 14.48 11.00
C MET A 296 -3.19 13.31 11.64
N GLY A 297 -2.45 12.40 12.26
CA GLY A 297 -2.94 11.24 13.00
C GLY A 297 -2.80 11.41 14.50
N THR A 298 -3.70 10.76 15.25
CA THR A 298 -3.67 10.71 16.72
C THR A 298 -4.13 9.34 17.20
N GLY A 299 -3.77 8.96 18.41
CA GLY A 299 -4.36 7.81 19.09
C GLY A 299 -5.87 8.00 19.23
N ILE A 300 -6.62 6.92 19.03
CA ILE A 300 -8.09 6.99 18.97
C ILE A 300 -8.73 7.55 20.25
N THR A 301 -8.08 7.36 21.40
CA THR A 301 -8.54 7.87 22.71
C THR A 301 -8.08 9.29 23.00
N HIS A 302 -7.20 9.84 22.18
CA HIS A 302 -6.67 11.19 22.38
C HIS A 302 -7.57 12.26 21.74
N GLN A 303 -7.36 13.48 22.18
CA GLN A 303 -7.94 14.67 21.55
C GLN A 303 -7.09 15.13 20.37
N ILE A 304 -7.68 15.87 19.45
CA ILE A 304 -6.96 16.55 18.36
C ILE A 304 -5.90 17.47 18.97
N PRO A 305 -4.60 17.26 18.69
CA PRO A 305 -3.51 18.00 19.30
C PRO A 305 -3.51 19.48 18.86
N SER A 306 -2.76 20.32 19.56
CA SER A 306 -2.57 21.72 19.16
C SER A 306 -1.69 21.84 17.89
N SER A 307 -1.78 22.99 17.21
CA SER A 307 -0.94 23.31 16.06
C SER A 307 0.56 23.27 16.37
N ASP A 308 0.96 23.55 17.64
CA ASP A 308 2.33 23.51 18.09
C ASP A 308 2.94 22.10 18.06
N ALA A 309 2.09 21.07 18.14
CA ALA A 309 2.51 19.68 17.98
C ALA A 309 2.81 19.30 16.50
N GLN A 310 2.56 20.21 15.55
CA GLN A 310 2.81 20.05 14.11
C GLN A 310 3.76 21.15 13.60
N PRO A 311 5.06 21.10 13.90
CA PRO A 311 5.99 22.17 13.55
C PRO A 311 6.02 22.49 12.04
N GLY A 312 5.89 23.77 11.70
CA GLY A 312 5.98 24.26 10.34
C GLY A 312 4.67 24.19 9.52
N ALA A 313 3.55 23.75 10.11
CA ALA A 313 2.30 23.50 9.38
C ALA A 313 1.08 24.30 9.89
N ALA A 314 1.24 25.34 10.70
CA ALA A 314 0.12 26.04 11.35
C ALA A 314 -1.00 26.46 10.37
N ALA A 315 -0.69 27.13 9.25
CA ALA A 315 -1.69 27.54 8.27
C ALA A 315 -2.38 26.34 7.59
N THR A 316 -1.65 25.28 7.32
CA THR A 316 -2.20 24.03 6.76
C THR A 316 -3.04 23.28 7.80
N TYR A 317 -2.66 23.34 9.07
CA TYR A 317 -3.38 22.72 10.16
C TYR A 317 -4.78 23.32 10.32
N GLU A 318 -4.90 24.63 10.43
CA GLU A 318 -6.20 25.32 10.55
C GLU A 318 -7.10 25.04 9.35
N LYS A 319 -6.55 25.18 8.12
CA LYS A 319 -7.29 24.87 6.88
C LYS A 319 -7.79 23.43 6.86
N SER A 320 -6.98 22.48 7.33
CA SER A 320 -7.36 21.06 7.38
C SER A 320 -8.50 20.82 8.38
N LEU A 321 -8.44 21.43 9.56
CA LEU A 321 -9.51 21.31 10.56
C LEU A 321 -10.80 21.94 10.06
N ASP A 322 -10.75 23.12 9.44
CA ASP A 322 -11.90 23.78 8.83
C ASP A 322 -12.55 22.89 7.76
N TYR A 323 -11.75 22.30 6.86
CA TYR A 323 -12.27 21.36 5.86
C TYR A 323 -12.92 20.15 6.50
N MET A 324 -12.31 19.58 7.54
CA MET A 324 -12.84 18.42 8.26
C MET A 324 -13.99 18.79 9.20
N GLY A 325 -14.21 20.06 9.49
CA GLY A 325 -15.24 20.51 10.43
C GLY A 325 -14.94 20.14 11.87
N TYR A 326 -13.66 20.11 12.24
CA TYR A 326 -13.16 19.79 13.58
C TYR A 326 -12.47 20.99 14.21
N GLN A 327 -12.25 20.91 15.53
CA GLN A 327 -11.51 21.91 16.28
C GLN A 327 -10.42 21.22 17.11
N GLN A 328 -9.37 21.98 17.43
CA GLN A 328 -8.38 21.58 18.42
C GLN A 328 -9.06 21.18 19.73
N GLY A 329 -8.63 20.07 20.33
CA GLY A 329 -9.19 19.56 21.58
C GLY A 329 -10.44 18.68 21.40
N ASP A 330 -10.97 18.56 20.18
CA ASP A 330 -12.07 17.64 19.92
C ASP A 330 -11.59 16.18 20.15
N ALA A 331 -12.46 15.37 20.76
CA ALA A 331 -12.28 13.92 20.80
C ALA A 331 -12.70 13.33 19.46
N MET A 332 -11.94 12.34 18.95
CA MET A 332 -12.33 11.61 17.73
C MET A 332 -13.42 10.59 18.03
N ILE A 333 -13.35 9.89 19.17
CA ILE A 333 -14.39 8.94 19.59
C ILE A 333 -15.77 9.65 19.63
N GLY A 334 -16.76 8.97 19.06
CA GLY A 334 -18.13 9.45 19.01
C GLY A 334 -18.48 10.35 17.82
N LYS A 335 -17.51 10.79 16.99
CA LYS A 335 -17.77 11.52 15.74
C LYS A 335 -18.56 10.61 14.79
N SER A 336 -19.72 11.05 14.33
CA SER A 336 -20.57 10.29 13.39
C SER A 336 -19.88 10.11 12.04
N ILE A 337 -20.14 8.98 11.40
CA ILE A 337 -19.64 8.66 10.07
C ILE A 337 -20.78 8.24 9.15
N ASP A 338 -20.60 8.42 7.86
CA ASP A 338 -21.57 8.02 6.83
C ASP A 338 -21.09 6.80 6.02
N PHE A 339 -19.79 6.66 5.87
CA PHE A 339 -19.18 5.63 5.03
C PHE A 339 -18.06 4.88 5.76
N VAL A 340 -17.91 3.62 5.38
CA VAL A 340 -16.72 2.80 5.70
C VAL A 340 -16.16 2.25 4.40
N PHE A 341 -14.85 2.35 4.23
CA PHE A 341 -14.13 1.75 3.12
C PHE A 341 -13.06 0.80 3.64
N LEU A 342 -13.19 -0.49 3.33
CA LEU A 342 -12.15 -1.51 3.52
C LEU A 342 -11.64 -1.92 2.15
N GLY A 343 -10.34 -1.74 1.89
CA GLY A 343 -9.75 -2.08 0.60
C GLY A 343 -8.46 -1.32 0.32
N SER A 344 -8.14 -1.17 -0.93
CA SER A 344 -6.92 -0.61 -1.51
C SER A 344 -5.69 -1.53 -1.47
N CYS A 345 -4.60 -1.14 -2.14
CA CYS A 345 -3.32 -1.85 -2.02
C CYS A 345 -2.74 -1.86 -0.60
N THR A 346 -3.23 -0.99 0.28
CA THR A 346 -2.81 -0.93 1.68
C THR A 346 -3.46 -2.03 2.51
N ASN A 347 -4.80 -2.14 2.46
CA ASN A 347 -5.58 -3.04 3.31
C ASN A 347 -6.74 -3.73 2.54
N GLY A 348 -6.42 -4.35 1.42
CA GLY A 348 -7.35 -5.18 0.64
C GLY A 348 -6.95 -6.66 0.60
N ARG A 349 -6.12 -7.14 1.53
CA ARG A 349 -5.63 -8.52 1.60
C ARG A 349 -6.48 -9.35 2.54
N ILE A 350 -6.33 -10.67 2.50
CA ILE A 350 -7.15 -11.58 3.30
C ILE A 350 -7.08 -11.32 4.82
N GLU A 351 -5.91 -10.95 5.36
CA GLU A 351 -5.79 -10.62 6.78
C GLU A 351 -6.62 -9.40 7.20
N ASP A 352 -6.77 -8.42 6.31
CA ASP A 352 -7.59 -7.24 6.56
C ASP A 352 -9.07 -7.61 6.70
N PHE A 353 -9.53 -8.55 5.86
CA PHE A 353 -10.90 -9.09 5.93
C PHE A 353 -11.11 -9.98 7.15
N ARG A 354 -10.11 -10.78 7.54
CA ARG A 354 -10.15 -11.55 8.81
C ARG A 354 -10.25 -10.61 10.01
N ALA A 355 -9.43 -9.56 10.06
CA ALA A 355 -9.46 -8.56 11.12
C ALA A 355 -10.83 -7.84 11.17
N PHE A 356 -11.35 -7.41 10.03
CA PHE A 356 -12.67 -6.77 9.95
C PHE A 356 -13.78 -7.73 10.41
N ALA A 357 -13.78 -8.96 9.91
CA ALA A 357 -14.76 -9.98 10.24
C ALA A 357 -14.77 -10.32 11.75
N SER A 358 -13.60 -10.37 12.39
CA SER A 358 -13.48 -10.66 13.82
C SER A 358 -14.24 -9.66 14.72
N ILE A 359 -14.37 -8.42 14.28
CA ILE A 359 -15.11 -7.38 14.99
C ILE A 359 -16.61 -7.43 14.66
N VAL A 360 -16.96 -7.66 13.38
CA VAL A 360 -18.38 -7.59 12.98
C VAL A 360 -19.16 -8.85 13.23
N GLU A 361 -18.50 -9.97 13.53
CA GLU A 361 -19.15 -11.24 13.81
C GLU A 361 -20.08 -11.14 15.03
N GLY A 362 -21.37 -11.47 14.81
CA GLY A 362 -22.42 -11.37 15.84
C GLY A 362 -23.03 -9.97 15.98
N HIS A 363 -22.59 -9.02 15.20
CA HIS A 363 -23.13 -7.67 15.18
C HIS A 363 -23.87 -7.34 13.87
N LYS A 364 -24.49 -6.19 13.80
CA LYS A 364 -25.10 -5.64 12.58
C LYS A 364 -24.47 -4.31 12.26
N LYS A 365 -24.29 -4.04 10.99
CA LYS A 365 -23.87 -2.73 10.47
C LYS A 365 -24.93 -1.68 10.84
N ALA A 366 -24.50 -0.49 11.24
CA ALA A 366 -25.41 0.63 11.48
C ALA A 366 -26.18 0.96 10.19
N GLU A 367 -27.52 1.15 10.30
CA GLU A 367 -28.40 1.30 9.13
C GLU A 367 -28.00 2.44 8.20
N HIS A 368 -27.57 3.57 8.78
CA HIS A 368 -27.21 4.78 8.02
C HIS A 368 -25.80 4.71 7.39
N VAL A 369 -24.98 3.72 7.75
CA VAL A 369 -23.62 3.58 7.21
C VAL A 369 -23.64 2.82 5.90
N THR A 370 -23.06 3.41 4.87
CA THR A 370 -22.72 2.71 3.62
C THR A 370 -21.30 2.13 3.75
N ALA A 371 -21.15 0.83 3.54
CA ALA A 371 -19.86 0.17 3.64
C ALA A 371 -19.45 -0.42 2.29
N TRP A 372 -18.24 -0.10 1.84
CA TRP A 372 -17.63 -0.68 0.64
C TRP A 372 -16.45 -1.56 1.05
N LEU A 373 -16.65 -2.87 0.88
CA LEU A 373 -15.66 -3.89 1.17
C LEU A 373 -15.08 -4.40 -0.16
N VAL A 374 -13.87 -3.97 -0.49
CA VAL A 374 -13.27 -4.14 -1.81
C VAL A 374 -12.01 -4.99 -1.71
N PRO A 375 -12.05 -6.28 -2.09
CA PRO A 375 -10.87 -7.14 -2.12
C PRO A 375 -9.82 -6.62 -3.10
N GLY A 376 -8.55 -6.89 -2.80
CA GLY A 376 -7.45 -6.46 -3.65
C GLY A 376 -7.25 -7.33 -4.90
N SER A 377 -7.80 -8.56 -4.92
CA SER A 377 -7.66 -9.50 -6.04
C SER A 377 -8.78 -10.54 -6.03
N HIS A 378 -8.94 -11.26 -7.14
CA HIS A 378 -9.84 -12.43 -7.19
C HIS A 378 -9.41 -13.53 -6.22
N LYS A 379 -8.11 -13.71 -6.00
CA LYS A 379 -7.58 -14.68 -5.03
C LYS A 379 -8.00 -14.35 -3.60
N VAL A 380 -8.05 -13.07 -3.23
CA VAL A 380 -8.60 -12.63 -1.94
C VAL A 380 -10.11 -12.94 -1.85
N VAL A 381 -10.87 -12.75 -2.94
CA VAL A 381 -12.30 -13.12 -2.98
C VAL A 381 -12.48 -14.61 -2.73
N GLU A 382 -11.67 -15.46 -3.36
CA GLU A 382 -11.70 -16.91 -3.15
C GLU A 382 -11.42 -17.26 -1.67
N ALA A 383 -10.35 -16.71 -1.09
CA ALA A 383 -10.01 -16.94 0.31
C ALA A 383 -11.12 -16.46 1.27
N ILE A 384 -11.76 -15.31 1.02
CA ILE A 384 -12.90 -14.81 1.80
C ILE A 384 -14.05 -15.83 1.80
N LYS A 385 -14.31 -16.48 0.66
CA LYS A 385 -15.37 -17.51 0.54
C LYS A 385 -14.95 -18.81 1.22
N GLU A 386 -13.76 -19.29 0.96
CA GLU A 386 -13.23 -20.56 1.50
C GLU A 386 -13.15 -20.54 3.02
N GLU A 387 -12.81 -19.40 3.61
CA GLU A 387 -12.72 -19.22 5.08
C GLU A 387 -14.06 -18.92 5.75
N GLY A 388 -15.16 -18.83 4.99
CA GLY A 388 -16.50 -18.51 5.54
C GLY A 388 -16.66 -17.05 5.98
N ILE A 389 -15.68 -16.19 5.68
CA ILE A 389 -15.73 -14.75 6.01
C ILE A 389 -16.91 -14.07 5.30
N LEU A 390 -17.23 -14.48 4.07
CA LEU A 390 -18.36 -13.93 3.33
C LEU A 390 -19.67 -14.04 4.11
N ASP A 391 -19.95 -15.22 4.68
CA ASP A 391 -21.16 -15.46 5.48
C ASP A 391 -21.21 -14.54 6.72
N VAL A 392 -20.08 -14.34 7.39
CA VAL A 392 -19.97 -13.42 8.53
C VAL A 392 -20.31 -11.99 8.11
N LEU A 393 -19.77 -11.53 6.99
CA LEU A 393 -19.99 -10.18 6.46
C LEU A 393 -21.45 -9.99 6.04
N GLU A 394 -22.03 -10.93 5.30
CA GLU A 394 -23.43 -10.87 4.84
C GLU A 394 -24.40 -10.93 6.01
N ASN A 395 -24.15 -11.82 6.98
CA ASN A 395 -24.94 -11.87 8.21
C ASN A 395 -24.88 -10.56 9.00
N ALA A 396 -23.77 -9.82 8.95
CA ALA A 396 -23.65 -8.50 9.58
C ALA A 396 -24.26 -7.37 8.75
N GLY A 397 -24.75 -7.65 7.52
CA GLY A 397 -25.40 -6.68 6.63
C GLY A 397 -24.43 -5.95 5.70
N PHE A 398 -23.27 -6.55 5.43
CA PHE A 398 -22.30 -6.05 4.45
C PHE A 398 -22.43 -6.78 3.12
N SER A 399 -22.01 -6.11 2.05
CA SER A 399 -21.86 -6.72 0.72
C SER A 399 -20.43 -6.58 0.25
N LEU A 400 -19.90 -7.65 -0.32
CA LEU A 400 -18.57 -7.62 -0.93
C LEU A 400 -18.68 -6.99 -2.33
N ARG A 401 -17.70 -6.18 -2.70
CA ARG A 401 -17.51 -5.66 -4.06
C ARG A 401 -16.52 -6.50 -4.84
N GLU A 402 -16.42 -6.25 -6.13
CA GLU A 402 -15.43 -6.88 -7.01
C GLU A 402 -14.05 -6.19 -6.82
N PRO A 403 -12.94 -6.90 -7.10
CA PRO A 403 -11.59 -6.40 -6.86
C PRO A 403 -11.25 -5.12 -7.62
N GLY A 404 -10.51 -4.20 -7.00
CA GLY A 404 -10.04 -2.96 -7.62
C GLY A 404 -9.64 -1.88 -6.61
N CYS A 405 -9.16 -0.75 -7.11
CA CYS A 405 -8.76 0.39 -6.26
C CYS A 405 -9.95 1.16 -5.68
N SER A 406 -11.12 1.17 -6.35
CA SER A 406 -12.36 1.76 -5.84
C SER A 406 -12.18 3.22 -5.36
N ALA A 407 -12.82 3.56 -4.25
CA ALA A 407 -12.74 4.88 -3.63
C ALA A 407 -11.34 5.27 -3.12
N CYS A 408 -10.36 4.38 -3.10
CA CYS A 408 -8.99 4.77 -2.72
C CYS A 408 -8.46 5.92 -3.60
N LEU A 409 -8.81 5.91 -4.88
CA LEU A 409 -8.43 6.94 -5.85
C LEU A 409 -9.64 7.69 -6.43
N ALA A 410 -10.84 7.11 -6.33
CA ALA A 410 -12.10 7.63 -6.88
C ALA A 410 -12.01 7.97 -8.39
N MET A 411 -11.25 7.18 -9.15
CA MET A 411 -11.16 7.31 -10.62
C MET A 411 -12.31 6.60 -11.34
N ASN A 412 -13.06 5.77 -10.63
CA ASN A 412 -14.28 5.10 -11.07
C ASN A 412 -15.52 5.76 -10.43
N ASP A 413 -16.68 5.10 -10.50
CA ASP A 413 -17.94 5.62 -9.95
C ASP A 413 -18.05 5.54 -8.42
N ASP A 414 -17.10 4.89 -7.75
CA ASP A 414 -17.05 4.78 -6.30
C ASP A 414 -16.57 6.09 -5.67
N LYS A 415 -17.47 7.06 -5.56
CA LYS A 415 -17.18 8.39 -5.01
C LYS A 415 -18.03 8.66 -3.78
N ILE A 416 -17.39 9.10 -2.71
CA ILE A 416 -18.07 9.53 -1.50
C ILE A 416 -18.62 10.94 -1.72
N PRO A 417 -19.92 11.19 -1.45
CA PRO A 417 -20.52 12.49 -1.64
C PRO A 417 -19.89 13.60 -0.78
N ALA A 418 -19.99 14.84 -1.26
CA ALA A 418 -19.50 16.02 -0.55
C ALA A 418 -20.09 16.16 0.85
N GLY A 419 -19.25 16.54 1.81
CA GLY A 419 -19.63 16.73 3.22
C GLY A 419 -19.78 15.44 4.03
N LYS A 420 -19.71 14.27 3.40
CA LYS A 420 -19.82 12.97 4.07
C LYS A 420 -18.48 12.52 4.65
N TYR A 421 -18.55 11.88 5.84
CA TYR A 421 -17.40 11.33 6.53
C TYR A 421 -17.24 9.85 6.26
N ALA A 422 -16.02 9.46 5.93
CA ALA A 422 -15.66 8.06 5.74
C ALA A 422 -14.52 7.65 6.69
N VAL A 423 -14.66 6.53 7.38
CA VAL A 423 -13.53 5.80 7.97
C VAL A 423 -12.99 4.85 6.90
N SER A 424 -11.72 4.98 6.58
CA SER A 424 -11.13 4.35 5.40
C SER A 424 -9.79 3.69 5.70
N THR A 425 -9.59 2.51 5.16
CA THR A 425 -8.31 1.81 5.21
C THR A 425 -7.38 2.16 4.04
N SER A 426 -7.76 3.13 3.20
CA SER A 426 -6.91 3.64 2.11
C SER A 426 -5.62 4.29 2.64
N ASN A 427 -4.78 4.76 1.73
CA ASN A 427 -3.46 5.29 2.05
C ASN A 427 -3.41 6.82 2.17
N ARG A 428 -4.33 7.54 1.52
CA ARG A 428 -4.34 9.01 1.45
C ARG A 428 -5.72 9.58 1.74
N ASN A 429 -5.74 10.76 2.35
CA ASN A 429 -6.97 11.46 2.74
C ASN A 429 -6.93 12.98 2.48
N PHE A 430 -6.18 13.42 1.46
CA PHE A 430 -6.24 14.83 1.09
C PHE A 430 -7.65 15.26 0.64
N GLU A 431 -7.93 16.55 0.64
CA GLU A 431 -9.23 17.12 0.29
C GLU A 431 -9.79 16.51 -1.01
N GLY A 432 -10.94 15.87 -0.93
CA GLY A 432 -11.63 15.28 -2.09
C GLY A 432 -11.04 13.98 -2.63
N ARG A 433 -10.08 13.33 -1.94
CA ARG A 433 -9.43 12.10 -2.41
C ARG A 433 -10.42 10.98 -2.77
N GLN A 434 -11.43 10.77 -1.96
CA GLN A 434 -12.45 9.73 -2.15
C GLN A 434 -13.72 10.24 -2.85
N GLY A 435 -13.68 11.44 -3.38
CA GLY A 435 -14.79 12.15 -4.05
C GLY A 435 -14.76 13.63 -3.71
N PRO A 436 -15.18 14.52 -4.63
CA PRO A 436 -15.15 15.97 -4.41
C PRO A 436 -15.86 16.36 -3.12
N GLY A 437 -15.17 17.05 -2.20
CA GLY A 437 -15.69 17.49 -0.92
C GLY A 437 -15.92 16.40 0.14
N SER A 438 -15.48 15.15 -0.11
CA SER A 438 -15.53 14.06 0.88
C SER A 438 -14.51 14.27 1.99
N ARG A 439 -14.81 13.78 3.19
CA ARG A 439 -13.97 13.87 4.39
C ARG A 439 -13.54 12.49 4.84
N THR A 440 -12.26 12.19 4.69
CA THR A 440 -11.70 10.84 4.92
C THR A 440 -10.87 10.79 6.19
N LEU A 441 -11.20 9.85 7.07
CA LEU A 441 -10.46 9.48 8.26
C LEU A 441 -9.73 8.16 7.99
N LEU A 442 -8.40 8.20 7.90
CA LEU A 442 -7.62 6.98 7.75
C LEU A 442 -7.56 6.24 9.07
N ALA A 443 -7.82 4.95 9.02
CA ALA A 443 -7.77 4.06 10.17
C ALA A 443 -7.51 2.61 9.76
N SER A 444 -7.29 1.74 10.74
CA SER A 444 -7.09 0.31 10.55
C SER A 444 -8.39 -0.43 10.22
N PRO A 445 -8.30 -1.67 9.67
CA PRO A 445 -9.47 -2.53 9.46
C PRO A 445 -10.31 -2.75 10.73
N LEU A 446 -9.68 -2.86 11.90
CA LEU A 446 -10.37 -3.03 13.18
C LEU A 446 -11.18 -1.79 13.55
N VAL A 447 -10.59 -0.59 13.42
CA VAL A 447 -11.29 0.69 13.67
C VAL A 447 -12.41 0.90 12.65
N ALA A 448 -12.18 0.56 11.38
CA ALA A 448 -13.19 0.65 10.33
C ALA A 448 -14.39 -0.26 10.63
N ALA A 449 -14.15 -1.50 11.08
CA ALA A 449 -15.18 -2.43 11.48
C ALA A 449 -15.99 -1.93 12.68
N ALA A 450 -15.31 -1.45 13.73
CA ALA A 450 -15.98 -0.87 14.91
C ALA A 450 -16.85 0.34 14.54
N ALA A 451 -16.33 1.21 13.66
CA ALA A 451 -17.08 2.35 13.17
C ALA A 451 -18.29 1.95 12.31
N ALA A 452 -18.17 0.90 11.49
CA ALA A 452 -19.27 0.39 10.67
C ALA A 452 -20.45 -0.13 11.51
N ILE A 453 -20.16 -0.79 12.63
CA ILE A 453 -21.19 -1.31 13.55
C ILE A 453 -21.87 -0.18 14.31
N THR A 454 -21.11 0.76 14.84
CA THR A 454 -21.61 1.79 15.75
C THR A 454 -22.13 3.06 15.07
N GLY A 455 -21.79 3.24 13.79
CA GLY A 455 -22.09 4.44 13.01
C GLY A 455 -21.28 5.68 13.42
N LYS A 456 -20.22 5.49 14.19
CA LYS A 456 -19.35 6.57 14.70
C LYS A 456 -17.94 6.05 14.95
N VAL A 457 -16.98 6.96 15.01
CA VAL A 457 -15.60 6.60 15.41
C VAL A 457 -15.64 5.91 16.78
N THR A 458 -15.12 4.70 16.85
CA THR A 458 -15.18 3.82 18.03
C THR A 458 -13.86 3.10 18.23
N ASP A 459 -13.42 3.01 19.47
CA ASP A 459 -12.25 2.23 19.85
C ASP A 459 -12.54 0.74 19.64
N PRO A 460 -11.81 0.04 18.73
CA PRO A 460 -12.07 -1.35 18.42
C PRO A 460 -11.87 -2.27 19.63
N ARG A 461 -11.06 -1.87 20.62
CA ARG A 461 -10.79 -2.65 21.85
C ARG A 461 -12.06 -2.91 22.67
N THR A 462 -13.06 -2.05 22.50
CA THR A 462 -14.37 -2.22 23.19
C THR A 462 -15.24 -3.32 22.58
N LEU A 463 -14.88 -3.82 21.41
CA LEU A 463 -15.62 -4.83 20.64
C LEU A 463 -14.79 -6.12 20.41
N LEU A 464 -13.52 -6.15 20.83
CA LEU A 464 -12.73 -7.38 20.78
C LEU A 464 -13.35 -8.45 21.68
N LYS A 465 -13.47 -9.66 21.16
CA LYS A 465 -13.86 -10.82 21.96
C LYS A 465 -12.73 -11.16 22.94
N SER A 466 -13.05 -11.34 24.19
CA SER A 466 -12.14 -11.77 25.27
C SER A 466 -11.66 -13.20 25.06
#